data_982cb90f7715c60f6bf8e50dccb0892f
#
_entry.id   982cb90f7715c60f6bf8e50dccb0892f
#
_cell.length_a   1.000
_cell.length_b   1.000
_cell.length_c   1.000
_cell.angle_alpha   90.00
_cell.angle_beta   90.00
_cell.angle_gamma   90.00
#
_symmetry.space_group_name_H-M   'P 1'
#
loop_
_entity.id
_entity.type
_entity.pdbx_description
1 polymer ?
#
loop_
_entity_poly.entity_id
_entity_poly.type
_entity_poly.pdbx_seq_one_letter_code
_entity_poly.pdbx_strand_id
1 'polypeptide(L)'
;FDFSEDHMSHDPNFLLDQKSGGDYIMYMAYLLSWRGPVLEEEDPYGDGISPTGLTAVKHVQEIQILPEYDREAIKAAVYRTGGVQSALYTTLQGQQDSRYYREETRAYYYFGTLPPNHDVVIVGWDDDYPAENFSELPPDDGAFLCENSWGTEFGEAGFFYVSYYDTNLGTNNLVYSGVEPADNYDRI
;
A
#
# COMPACT_ATOMS: atom_id res chain seq x y z
N PHE A 1 11.39 -10.14 3.41
CA PHE A 1 12.12 -9.43 2.36
C PHE A 1 11.84 -7.96 2.49
N ASP A 2 12.86 -7.15 2.27
CA ASP A 2 12.79 -5.71 2.15
C ASP A 2 13.12 -5.38 0.70
N PHE A 3 12.19 -4.77 -0.01
CA PHE A 3 12.32 -4.53 -1.44
C PHE A 3 12.50 -3.03 -1.72
N SER A 4 13.34 -2.72 -2.70
CA SER A 4 13.65 -1.37 -3.09
C SER A 4 12.47 -0.69 -3.80
N GLU A 5 11.99 0.41 -3.23
CA GLU A 5 11.08 1.35 -3.89
C GLU A 5 11.82 2.21 -4.91
N ASP A 6 13.12 2.49 -4.70
CA ASP A 6 13.94 3.28 -5.62
C ASP A 6 14.08 2.58 -6.96
N HIS A 7 14.38 1.28 -6.98
CA HIS A 7 14.46 0.53 -8.22
C HIS A 7 13.16 0.55 -9.05
N MET A 8 12.02 0.53 -8.37
CA MET A 8 10.74 0.64 -9.05
C MET A 8 10.49 2.06 -9.55
N SER A 9 10.83 3.08 -8.76
CA SER A 9 10.60 4.51 -9.08
C SER A 9 11.49 5.00 -10.22
N HIS A 10 12.72 4.50 -10.29
CA HIS A 10 13.71 4.89 -11.30
C HIS A 10 13.73 3.98 -12.53
N ASP A 11 12.76 3.06 -12.66
CA ASP A 11 12.64 2.26 -13.86
C ASP A 11 12.58 3.16 -15.12
N PRO A 12 13.50 2.97 -16.09
CA PRO A 12 13.63 3.87 -17.25
C PRO A 12 12.42 3.91 -18.16
N ASN A 13 11.43 3.06 -17.94
CA ASN A 13 10.16 3.09 -18.67
C ASN A 13 9.11 4.00 -18.02
N PHE A 14 9.39 4.51 -16.81
CA PHE A 14 8.56 5.51 -16.15
C PHE A 14 9.22 6.88 -16.31
N LEU A 15 8.42 7.86 -16.74
CA LEU A 15 8.90 9.23 -16.99
C LEU A 15 8.77 10.15 -15.78
N LEU A 16 8.34 9.60 -14.64
CA LEU A 16 8.16 10.35 -13.40
C LEU A 16 9.41 10.24 -12.55
N ASP A 17 9.79 11.34 -11.91
CA ASP A 17 10.81 11.31 -10.88
C ASP A 17 10.19 10.79 -9.55
N GLN A 18 11.03 10.32 -8.65
CA GLN A 18 10.63 9.80 -7.35
C GLN A 18 9.75 10.77 -6.54
N LYS A 19 9.98 12.09 -6.67
CA LYS A 19 9.22 13.13 -5.96
C LYS A 19 7.82 13.36 -6.53
N SER A 20 7.59 12.93 -7.76
CA SER A 20 6.29 13.00 -8.41
C SER A 20 5.33 11.90 -7.95
N GLY A 21 5.84 10.96 -7.16
CA GLY A 21 5.09 9.78 -6.73
C GLY A 21 4.88 8.79 -7.88
N GLY A 22 4.01 7.82 -7.64
CA GLY A 22 3.68 6.77 -8.60
C GLY A 22 2.17 6.57 -8.75
N ASP A 23 1.83 5.66 -9.62
CA ASP A 23 0.47 5.20 -9.87
C ASP A 23 0.46 3.67 -9.80
N TYR A 24 -0.63 3.08 -9.32
CA TYR A 24 -0.74 1.63 -9.18
C TYR A 24 -0.50 0.88 -10.52
N ILE A 25 -0.76 1.52 -11.66
CA ILE A 25 -0.48 0.96 -13.00
C ILE A 25 1.03 0.80 -13.22
N MET A 26 1.86 1.71 -12.68
CA MET A 26 3.32 1.61 -12.76
C MET A 26 3.81 0.39 -11.97
N TYR A 27 3.30 0.17 -10.77
CA TYR A 27 3.63 -0.99 -9.94
C TYR A 27 3.25 -2.29 -10.63
N MET A 28 2.05 -2.33 -11.19
CA MET A 28 1.60 -3.48 -11.97
C MET A 28 2.53 -3.76 -13.16
N ALA A 29 2.86 -2.73 -13.95
CA ALA A 29 3.73 -2.87 -15.11
C ALA A 29 5.13 -3.36 -14.73
N TYR A 30 5.71 -2.80 -13.66
CA TYR A 30 7.02 -3.19 -13.13
C TYR A 30 7.04 -4.65 -12.70
N LEU A 31 6.09 -5.06 -11.85
CA LEU A 31 6.05 -6.41 -11.29
C LEU A 31 5.72 -7.47 -12.34
N LEU A 32 4.73 -7.22 -13.22
CA LEU A 32 4.34 -8.17 -14.27
C LEU A 32 5.36 -8.27 -15.41
N SER A 33 6.24 -7.29 -15.57
CA SER A 33 7.35 -7.38 -16.53
C SER A 33 8.58 -8.13 -15.99
N TRP A 34 8.52 -8.58 -14.74
CA TRP A 34 9.58 -9.32 -14.05
C TRP A 34 10.90 -8.56 -13.97
N ARG A 35 10.87 -7.23 -13.92
CA ARG A 35 12.07 -6.40 -13.76
C ARG A 35 12.49 -6.23 -12.32
N GLY A 36 11.63 -6.54 -11.39
CA GLY A 36 11.81 -6.55 -9.94
C GLY A 36 10.74 -7.44 -9.29
N PRO A 37 10.66 -7.42 -7.96
CA PRO A 37 11.42 -6.55 -7.06
C PRO A 37 12.88 -6.99 -6.87
N VAL A 38 13.74 -6.01 -6.56
CA VAL A 38 15.11 -6.21 -6.07
C VAL A 38 15.16 -5.92 -4.57
N LEU A 39 16.25 -6.29 -3.89
CA LEU A 39 16.37 -6.04 -2.45
C LEU A 39 16.75 -4.58 -2.17
N GLU A 40 16.26 -4.04 -1.05
CA GLU A 40 16.56 -2.69 -0.57
C GLU A 40 18.07 -2.49 -0.34
N GLU A 41 18.80 -3.52 0.09
CA GLU A 41 20.26 -3.45 0.28
C GLU A 41 21.04 -3.28 -1.02
N GLU A 42 20.45 -3.62 -2.18
CA GLU A 42 21.07 -3.48 -3.50
C GLU A 42 20.78 -2.12 -4.15
N ASP A 43 19.69 -1.47 -3.74
CA ASP A 43 19.25 -0.18 -4.25
C ASP A 43 18.50 0.60 -3.15
N PRO A 44 19.21 1.20 -2.19
CA PRO A 44 18.62 1.83 -1.01
C PRO A 44 17.77 3.06 -1.34
N TYR A 45 16.64 3.17 -0.62
CA TYR A 45 15.69 4.28 -0.80
C TYR A 45 16.31 5.66 -0.54
N GLY A 46 16.04 6.58 -1.44
CA GLY A 46 16.25 8.03 -1.22
C GLY A 46 17.56 8.60 -1.71
N ASP A 47 18.45 7.85 -2.33
CA ASP A 47 19.67 8.36 -2.92
C ASP A 47 19.46 8.94 -4.35
N GLY A 48 18.32 8.64 -4.97
CA GLY A 48 17.91 9.13 -6.29
C GLY A 48 18.67 8.51 -7.45
N ILE A 49 19.30 7.36 -7.22
CA ILE A 49 20.12 6.65 -8.22
C ILE A 49 19.78 5.18 -8.14
N SER A 50 19.38 4.59 -9.25
CA SER A 50 19.19 3.14 -9.31
C SER A 50 20.32 2.50 -10.12
N PRO A 51 21.08 1.55 -9.52
CA PRO A 51 22.13 0.84 -10.21
C PRO A 51 21.59 0.04 -11.40
N THR A 52 22.35 -0.02 -12.48
CA THR A 52 21.96 -0.83 -13.64
C THR A 52 22.37 -2.28 -13.47
N GLY A 53 21.56 -3.22 -13.99
CA GLY A 53 21.90 -4.64 -14.03
C GLY A 53 21.54 -5.42 -12.77
N LEU A 54 20.75 -4.84 -11.89
CA LEU A 54 20.16 -5.57 -10.76
C LEU A 54 19.20 -6.65 -11.25
N THR A 55 19.10 -7.72 -10.50
CA THR A 55 18.27 -8.87 -10.85
C THR A 55 17.10 -9.01 -9.89
N ALA A 56 15.90 -9.17 -10.44
CA ALA A 56 14.72 -9.47 -9.64
C ALA A 56 14.95 -10.71 -8.75
N VAL A 57 14.53 -10.63 -7.50
CA VAL A 57 14.60 -11.78 -6.56
C VAL A 57 13.28 -12.52 -6.46
N LYS A 58 12.20 -11.91 -6.91
CA LYS A 58 10.87 -12.51 -7.01
C LYS A 58 10.21 -12.19 -8.34
N HIS A 59 9.30 -13.04 -8.76
CA HIS A 59 8.39 -12.79 -9.86
C HIS A 59 6.95 -12.86 -9.36
N VAL A 60 6.14 -11.86 -9.74
CA VAL A 60 4.69 -11.84 -9.51
C VAL A 60 4.01 -12.41 -10.76
N GLN A 61 3.20 -13.44 -10.60
CA GLN A 61 2.54 -14.13 -11.72
C GLN A 61 1.17 -13.52 -12.03
N GLU A 62 0.48 -13.00 -11.01
CA GLU A 62 -0.87 -12.50 -11.15
C GLU A 62 -1.11 -11.29 -10.24
N ILE A 63 -1.80 -10.29 -10.80
CA ILE A 63 -2.34 -9.16 -10.05
C ILE A 63 -3.85 -9.13 -10.31
N GLN A 64 -4.64 -9.27 -9.26
CA GLN A 64 -6.09 -9.17 -9.31
C GLN A 64 -6.53 -7.79 -8.86
N ILE A 65 -7.37 -7.12 -9.66
CA ILE A 65 -8.03 -5.86 -9.27
C ILE A 65 -9.38 -6.23 -8.66
N LEU A 66 -9.62 -5.82 -7.42
CA LEU A 66 -10.91 -6.04 -6.75
C LEU A 66 -11.87 -4.88 -7.04
N PRO A 67 -13.18 -5.15 -6.98
CA PRO A 67 -14.18 -4.09 -7.06
C PRO A 67 -13.99 -3.03 -5.98
N GLU A 68 -14.23 -1.77 -6.34
CA GLU A 68 -14.15 -0.67 -5.39
C GLU A 68 -15.23 -0.80 -4.31
N TYR A 69 -14.85 -0.49 -3.06
CA TYR A 69 -15.71 -0.49 -1.87
C TYR A 69 -16.39 -1.83 -1.56
N ASP A 70 -15.98 -2.93 -2.19
CA ASP A 70 -16.47 -4.27 -1.88
C ASP A 70 -15.70 -4.83 -0.65
N ARG A 71 -16.22 -4.51 0.53
CA ARG A 71 -15.62 -4.93 1.81
C ARG A 71 -15.46 -6.45 1.91
N GLU A 72 -16.43 -7.19 1.42
CA GLU A 72 -16.40 -8.65 1.50
C GLU A 72 -15.34 -9.24 0.55
N ALA A 73 -15.20 -8.69 -0.65
CA ALA A 73 -14.14 -9.08 -1.56
C ALA A 73 -12.75 -8.76 -0.99
N ILE A 74 -12.58 -7.58 -0.37
CA ILE A 74 -11.34 -7.18 0.29
C ILE A 74 -11.01 -8.13 1.46
N LYS A 75 -11.95 -8.37 2.38
CA LYS A 75 -11.78 -9.30 3.52
C LYS A 75 -11.43 -10.71 3.06
N ALA A 76 -12.12 -11.21 2.04
CA ALA A 76 -11.86 -12.52 1.47
C ALA A 76 -10.46 -12.61 0.84
N ALA A 77 -9.99 -11.54 0.22
CA ALA A 77 -8.64 -11.46 -0.33
C ALA A 77 -7.58 -11.41 0.78
N VAL A 78 -7.73 -10.54 1.79
CA VAL A 78 -6.85 -10.47 2.96
C VAL A 78 -6.73 -11.85 3.62
N TYR A 79 -7.85 -12.54 3.84
CA TYR A 79 -7.84 -13.88 4.44
C TYR A 79 -7.06 -14.90 3.60
N ARG A 80 -7.09 -14.81 2.27
CA ARG A 80 -6.43 -15.77 1.36
C ARG A 80 -4.97 -15.45 1.12
N THR A 81 -4.61 -14.16 1.02
CA THR A 81 -3.29 -13.72 0.52
C THR A 81 -2.48 -12.93 1.54
N GLY A 82 -3.09 -12.53 2.65
CA GLY A 82 -2.42 -11.78 3.71
C GLY A 82 -2.53 -10.27 3.59
N GLY A 83 -2.74 -9.72 2.39
CA GLY A 83 -2.83 -8.27 2.21
C GLY A 83 -3.49 -7.86 0.90
N VAL A 84 -4.06 -6.65 0.91
CA VAL A 84 -4.63 -5.97 -0.26
C VAL A 84 -4.09 -4.55 -0.27
N GLN A 85 -3.35 -4.17 -1.33
CA GLN A 85 -3.02 -2.76 -1.55
C GLN A 85 -4.30 -1.98 -1.80
N SER A 86 -4.43 -0.80 -1.22
CA SER A 86 -5.58 0.07 -1.39
C SER A 86 -5.17 1.53 -1.32
N ALA A 87 -5.88 2.39 -2.04
CA ALA A 87 -5.59 3.80 -2.07
C ALA A 87 -6.10 4.51 -0.80
N LEU A 88 -5.40 5.58 -0.41
CA LEU A 88 -5.74 6.43 0.71
C LEU A 88 -5.47 7.90 0.37
N TYR A 89 -6.30 8.82 0.88
CA TYR A 89 -5.90 10.22 0.94
C TYR A 89 -5.27 10.49 2.31
N THR A 90 -4.13 11.19 2.33
CA THR A 90 -3.52 11.58 3.60
C THR A 90 -2.95 12.99 3.56
N THR A 91 -3.08 13.70 4.69
CA THR A 91 -2.36 14.93 4.99
C THR A 91 -1.18 14.68 5.93
N LEU A 92 -1.00 13.43 6.34
CA LEU A 92 0.08 13.03 7.22
C LEU A 92 1.41 13.11 6.47
N GLN A 93 2.42 13.60 7.15
CA GLN A 93 3.81 13.58 6.69
C GLN A 93 4.65 12.97 7.84
N GLY A 94 4.83 11.68 7.77
CA GLY A 94 5.43 10.95 8.89
C GLY A 94 4.46 10.82 10.07
N GLN A 95 4.80 11.39 11.20
CA GLN A 95 4.00 11.32 12.45
C GLN A 95 3.24 12.63 12.75
N GLN A 96 2.97 13.45 11.75
CA GLN A 96 2.34 14.73 11.98
C GLN A 96 0.84 14.61 12.23
N ASP A 97 0.33 15.51 13.05
CA ASP A 97 -1.09 15.63 13.36
C ASP A 97 -1.91 15.93 12.10
N SER A 98 -2.96 15.16 11.93
CA SER A 98 -4.00 15.42 10.95
C SER A 98 -5.36 15.44 11.67
N ARG A 99 -6.26 16.35 11.27
CA ARG A 99 -7.63 16.32 11.80
C ARG A 99 -8.37 15.01 11.52
N TYR A 100 -7.88 14.19 10.60
CA TYR A 100 -8.47 12.90 10.23
C TYR A 100 -7.85 11.72 10.98
N TYR A 101 -6.72 11.93 11.66
CA TYR A 101 -6.01 10.91 12.43
C TYR A 101 -6.11 11.19 13.92
N ARG A 102 -6.41 10.17 14.68
CA ARG A 102 -6.42 10.20 16.15
C ARG A 102 -5.32 9.32 16.70
N GLU A 103 -4.30 9.94 17.26
CA GLU A 103 -3.09 9.28 17.72
C GLU A 103 -3.36 8.26 18.84
N GLU A 104 -4.26 8.58 19.78
CA GLU A 104 -4.53 7.74 20.95
C GLU A 104 -5.13 6.39 20.58
N THR A 105 -5.90 6.35 19.51
CA THR A 105 -6.59 5.14 19.02
C THR A 105 -6.02 4.62 17.71
N ARG A 106 -5.03 5.34 17.15
CA ARG A 106 -4.40 5.05 15.86
C ARG A 106 -5.43 4.87 14.74
N ALA A 107 -6.45 5.73 14.75
CA ALA A 107 -7.60 5.65 13.90
C ALA A 107 -7.65 6.80 12.89
N TYR A 108 -7.86 6.47 11.64
CA TYR A 108 -7.93 7.42 10.52
C TYR A 108 -9.27 7.36 9.81
N TYR A 109 -9.87 8.51 9.54
CA TYR A 109 -11.09 8.63 8.76
C TYR A 109 -11.09 9.90 7.93
N TYR A 110 -10.97 9.77 6.61
CA TYR A 110 -11.14 10.87 5.66
C TYR A 110 -12.53 10.81 5.02
N PHE A 111 -13.24 11.92 5.04
CA PHE A 111 -14.59 12.07 4.51
C PHE A 111 -14.71 13.22 3.51
N GLY A 112 -13.59 13.60 2.91
CA GLY A 112 -13.52 14.66 1.91
C GLY A 112 -13.70 14.15 0.47
N THR A 113 -13.40 15.03 -0.49
CA THR A 113 -13.59 14.78 -1.93
C THR A 113 -12.29 14.84 -2.73
N LEU A 114 -11.14 15.00 -2.06
CA LEU A 114 -9.86 14.98 -2.77
C LEU A 114 -9.51 13.56 -3.16
N PRO A 115 -8.90 13.38 -4.33
CA PRO A 115 -8.46 12.05 -4.78
C PRO A 115 -7.38 11.48 -3.86
N PRO A 116 -7.16 10.16 -3.87
CA PRO A 116 -6.10 9.53 -3.12
C PRO A 116 -4.72 10.07 -3.56
N ASN A 117 -3.79 10.10 -2.63
CA ASN A 117 -2.41 10.54 -2.83
C ASN A 117 -1.39 9.62 -2.14
N HIS A 118 -1.84 8.49 -1.64
CA HIS A 118 -1.06 7.52 -0.89
C HIS A 118 -1.65 6.13 -1.07
N ASP A 119 -0.83 5.10 -0.87
CA ASP A 119 -1.26 3.71 -0.83
C ASP A 119 -0.88 3.07 0.50
N VAL A 120 -1.71 2.15 0.97
CA VAL A 120 -1.49 1.33 2.16
C VAL A 120 -1.83 -0.12 1.85
N VAL A 121 -1.43 -1.02 2.74
CA VAL A 121 -1.83 -2.43 2.64
C VAL A 121 -2.86 -2.75 3.71
N ILE A 122 -4.05 -3.17 3.31
CA ILE A 122 -5.06 -3.71 4.22
C ILE A 122 -4.61 -5.13 4.59
N VAL A 123 -4.37 -5.37 5.88
CA VAL A 123 -3.86 -6.65 6.41
C VAL A 123 -4.83 -7.33 7.37
N GLY A 124 -5.93 -6.65 7.74
CA GLY A 124 -6.94 -7.17 8.65
C GLY A 124 -8.17 -6.28 8.72
N TRP A 125 -9.06 -6.58 9.64
CA TRP A 125 -10.25 -5.79 9.91
C TRP A 125 -10.80 -6.08 11.31
N ASP A 126 -11.63 -5.15 11.79
CA ASP A 126 -12.45 -5.31 12.98
C ASP A 126 -13.84 -4.71 12.69
N ASP A 127 -14.85 -5.57 12.61
CA ASP A 127 -16.22 -5.15 12.29
C ASP A 127 -16.89 -4.38 13.43
N ASP A 128 -16.40 -4.58 14.65
CA ASP A 128 -16.89 -3.93 15.87
C ASP A 128 -15.99 -2.78 16.32
N TYR A 129 -15.03 -2.32 15.48
CA TYR A 129 -14.15 -1.21 15.83
C TYR A 129 -14.98 0.06 16.05
N PRO A 130 -14.97 0.62 17.28
CA PRO A 130 -15.92 1.67 17.65
C PRO A 130 -15.76 2.96 16.85
N ALA A 131 -16.85 3.51 16.34
CA ALA A 131 -16.88 4.75 15.61
C ALA A 131 -16.34 5.96 16.41
N GLU A 132 -16.51 5.96 17.74
CA GLU A 132 -15.97 6.99 18.61
C GLU A 132 -14.45 7.01 18.73
N ASN A 133 -13.76 5.98 18.22
CA ASN A 133 -12.29 5.96 18.17
C ASN A 133 -11.71 6.87 17.10
N PHE A 134 -12.50 7.32 16.14
CA PHE A 134 -12.06 8.25 15.12
C PHE A 134 -12.13 9.70 15.58
N SER A 135 -11.35 10.59 14.96
CA SER A 135 -11.36 12.04 15.26
C SER A 135 -12.69 12.70 14.93
N GLU A 136 -13.33 12.27 13.85
CA GLU A 136 -14.68 12.63 13.43
C GLU A 136 -15.50 11.35 13.39
N LEU A 137 -16.75 11.41 13.80
CA LEU A 137 -17.61 10.24 13.92
C LEU A 137 -18.05 9.71 12.54
N PRO A 138 -17.61 8.52 12.11
CA PRO A 138 -18.14 7.89 10.92
C PRO A 138 -19.59 7.42 11.11
N PRO A 139 -20.30 7.05 10.03
CA PRO A 139 -21.71 6.64 10.10
C PRO A 139 -22.00 5.44 11.00
N ASP A 140 -21.05 4.51 11.17
CA ASP A 140 -21.20 3.30 11.98
C ASP A 140 -19.83 2.75 12.36
N ASP A 141 -19.79 1.70 13.17
CA ASP A 141 -18.59 0.96 13.57
C ASP A 141 -17.92 0.23 12.39
N GLY A 142 -16.71 -0.21 12.61
CA GLY A 142 -15.93 -1.03 11.72
C GLY A 142 -14.78 -0.31 11.03
N ALA A 143 -13.66 -1.02 10.96
CA ALA A 143 -12.43 -0.54 10.36
C ALA A 143 -11.63 -1.66 9.68
N PHE A 144 -10.84 -1.26 8.68
CA PHE A 144 -9.73 -2.06 8.20
C PHE A 144 -8.47 -1.75 9.02
N LEU A 145 -7.68 -2.79 9.33
CA LEU A 145 -6.33 -2.67 9.84
C LEU A 145 -5.39 -2.55 8.64
N CYS A 146 -4.66 -1.43 8.58
CA CYS A 146 -3.77 -1.10 7.49
C CYS A 146 -2.32 -1.03 7.96
N GLU A 147 -1.40 -1.50 7.14
CA GLU A 147 0.03 -1.30 7.27
C GLU A 147 0.45 -0.11 6.39
N ASN A 148 1.26 0.79 6.96
CA ASN A 148 1.81 1.96 6.29
C ASN A 148 3.31 1.79 6.06
N SER A 149 3.87 2.55 5.10
CA SER A 149 5.29 2.56 4.75
C SER A 149 6.13 3.60 5.54
N TRP A 150 5.60 4.16 6.63
CA TRP A 150 6.28 5.23 7.39
C TRP A 150 7.09 4.73 8.60
N GLY A 151 7.38 3.45 8.65
CA GLY A 151 8.17 2.82 9.69
C GLY A 151 7.39 2.51 10.97
N THR A 152 8.08 1.87 11.91
CA THR A 152 7.48 1.34 13.14
C THR A 152 7.12 2.40 14.18
N GLU A 153 7.59 3.64 14.01
CA GLU A 153 7.25 4.76 14.89
C GLU A 153 5.86 5.35 14.59
N PHE A 154 5.28 5.04 13.43
CA PHE A 154 3.93 5.44 13.08
C PHE A 154 2.91 4.41 13.61
N GLY A 155 1.80 4.88 14.15
CA GLY A 155 0.70 4.05 14.60
C GLY A 155 1.09 3.04 15.68
N GLU A 156 0.74 1.79 15.52
CA GLU A 156 1.19 0.67 16.33
C GLU A 156 2.16 -0.20 15.52
N ALA A 157 3.45 0.11 15.64
CA ALA A 157 4.50 -0.58 14.89
C ALA A 157 4.29 -0.55 13.35
N GLY A 158 3.80 0.56 12.82
CA GLY A 158 3.49 0.76 11.41
C GLY A 158 2.03 0.52 11.03
N PHE A 159 1.21 0.00 11.96
CA PHE A 159 -0.20 -0.34 11.72
C PHE A 159 -1.14 0.72 12.28
N PHE A 160 -2.29 0.88 11.63
CA PHE A 160 -3.35 1.80 12.05
C PHE A 160 -4.71 1.36 11.50
N TYR A 161 -5.78 1.86 12.11
CA TYR A 161 -7.14 1.56 11.69
C TYR A 161 -7.67 2.64 10.76
N VAL A 162 -8.32 2.24 9.68
CA VAL A 162 -9.02 3.15 8.75
C VAL A 162 -10.49 2.76 8.68
N SER A 163 -11.37 3.75 8.89
CA SER A 163 -12.81 3.51 8.89
C SER A 163 -13.28 2.87 7.58
N TYR A 164 -14.25 1.97 7.68
CA TYR A 164 -14.98 1.44 6.52
C TYR A 164 -15.69 2.51 5.68
N TYR A 165 -15.84 3.71 6.23
CA TYR A 165 -16.52 4.85 5.61
C TYR A 165 -15.55 5.89 5.08
N ASP A 166 -14.25 5.60 5.09
CA ASP A 166 -13.24 6.41 4.40
C ASP A 166 -13.56 6.54 2.91
N THR A 167 -13.42 7.73 2.36
CA THR A 167 -13.87 8.00 0.99
C THR A 167 -12.89 7.55 -0.09
N ASN A 168 -11.70 7.12 0.28
CA ASN A 168 -10.67 6.64 -0.66
C ASN A 168 -10.26 5.20 -0.40
N LEU A 169 -10.21 4.77 0.86
CA LEU A 169 -9.89 3.39 1.17
C LEU A 169 -10.92 2.44 0.55
N GLY A 170 -10.45 1.35 -0.02
CA GLY A 170 -11.30 0.45 -0.79
C GLY A 170 -11.40 0.80 -2.27
N THR A 171 -10.62 1.78 -2.74
CA THR A 171 -10.42 2.06 -4.17
C THR A 171 -9.04 1.60 -4.62
N ASN A 172 -8.85 1.37 -5.92
CA ASN A 172 -7.59 0.88 -6.51
C ASN A 172 -7.04 -0.38 -5.78
N ASN A 173 -7.92 -1.32 -5.47
CA ASN A 173 -7.57 -2.49 -4.68
C ASN A 173 -6.81 -3.52 -5.52
N LEU A 174 -5.59 -3.84 -5.13
CA LEU A 174 -4.73 -4.82 -5.81
C LEU A 174 -4.35 -5.97 -4.89
N VAL A 175 -4.44 -7.18 -5.43
CA VAL A 175 -3.98 -8.42 -4.79
C VAL A 175 -2.88 -9.02 -5.64
N TYR A 176 -1.74 -9.28 -5.03
CA TYR A 176 -0.59 -9.91 -5.68
C TYR A 176 -0.55 -11.38 -5.32
N SER A 177 -0.43 -12.24 -6.32
CA SER A 177 -0.40 -13.69 -6.11
C SER A 177 0.60 -14.40 -7.03
N GLY A 178 0.88 -15.67 -6.72
CA GLY A 178 1.90 -16.42 -7.44
C GLY A 178 3.27 -15.76 -7.31
N VAL A 179 3.65 -15.27 -6.12
CA VAL A 179 4.95 -14.66 -5.87
C VAL A 179 5.99 -15.76 -5.69
N GLU A 180 6.83 -15.95 -6.69
CA GLU A 180 7.80 -17.04 -6.75
C GLU A 180 9.25 -16.53 -6.80
N PRO A 181 10.25 -17.34 -6.42
CA PRO A 181 11.66 -17.01 -6.65
C PRO A 181 11.93 -16.74 -8.12
N ALA A 182 12.72 -15.71 -8.41
CA ALA A 182 12.99 -15.31 -9.79
C ALA A 182 13.90 -16.27 -10.58
N ASP A 183 14.56 -17.19 -9.90
CA ASP A 183 15.42 -18.24 -10.50
C ASP A 183 14.64 -19.44 -11.05
N ASN A 184 13.30 -19.46 -10.86
CA ASN A 184 12.44 -20.54 -11.36
C ASN A 184 12.15 -20.46 -12.86
N TYR A 185 12.45 -19.34 -13.52
CA TYR A 185 12.10 -19.09 -14.92
C TYR A 185 13.28 -18.52 -15.69
N ASP A 186 13.58 -19.10 -16.85
CA ASP A 186 14.50 -18.49 -17.81
C ASP A 186 13.78 -17.35 -18.55
N ARG A 187 14.43 -16.20 -18.63
CA ARG A 187 13.99 -15.13 -19.53
C ARG A 187 14.22 -15.56 -20.97
N ILE A 188 13.15 -15.63 -21.76
CA ILE A 188 13.23 -15.90 -23.19
C ILE A 188 13.53 -14.60 -23.95
#